data_b81aea8ccfed797f65b075fbf0a8d2f4
#
_entry.id   b81aea8ccfed797f65b075fbf0a8d2f4
#
_cell.length_a   1.000
_cell.length_b   1.000
_cell.length_c   1.000
_cell.angle_alpha   90.00
_cell.angle_beta   90.00
_cell.angle_gamma   90.00
#
_symmetry.space_group_name_H-M   'P 1'
#
loop_
_entity.id
_entity.type
_entity.pdbx_description
1 polymer ?
#
loop_
_entity_poly.entity_id
_entity_poly.type
_entity_poly.pdbx_seq_one_letter_code
_entity_poly.pdbx_strand_id
1 'polypeptide(L)'
;MKYQSVAQYLREYIVLHANEPLHPLPTEQDLQDRFGVSRQTVRKAISILKEEGLIKSRRGSGYYLAKAADSSSMQIAVITTFMDDYIFPAVLRDMDNVLSPNGYKLQVYSTLNRVSAEREILQQIRSHPVGGIIVEGSKTALPNPNTDLYQKLRDMGIPIVFFQGHYPDLSHIPAVTDNNFAGGYMLAKYLISKGHKSIGGVFKSDDIQGPERYGGMMNALRDAGLSVPDHAVCWYDSEQRARLIEDKDESLLIRFIKERLPASSAVICYNDEIAYHLIKDIQSMGKKVPKDFAVVSFDNSYYSRICPVPITSLGHKAGTMGTQAASKLLDLLRGKEARSSAIPWNLVIRASG
;
A
#
# COMPACT_ATOMS: atom_id res chain seq x y z
N MET A 1 -13.46 -40.19 15.92
CA MET A 1 -13.03 -40.62 17.28
C MET A 1 -13.79 -39.80 18.34
N LYS A 2 -14.13 -40.39 19.52
CA LYS A 2 -15.01 -39.73 20.52
C LYS A 2 -14.60 -38.31 20.94
N TYR A 3 -13.30 -37.96 20.99
CA TYR A 3 -12.88 -36.59 21.31
C TYR A 3 -13.18 -35.57 20.21
N GLN A 4 -13.26 -36.01 18.94
CA GLN A 4 -13.62 -35.14 17.84
C GLN A 4 -15.06 -34.69 17.92
N SER A 5 -15.98 -35.56 18.34
CA SER A 5 -17.40 -35.20 18.52
C SER A 5 -17.56 -34.17 19.66
N VAL A 6 -16.77 -34.33 20.75
CA VAL A 6 -16.76 -33.32 21.83
C VAL A 6 -16.17 -31.99 21.35
N ALA A 7 -15.08 -32.03 20.60
CA ALA A 7 -14.45 -30.80 20.04
C ALA A 7 -15.39 -30.09 19.04
N GLN A 8 -16.10 -30.85 18.18
CA GLN A 8 -17.04 -30.28 17.25
C GLN A 8 -18.23 -29.59 17.96
N TYR A 9 -18.81 -30.25 18.94
CA TYR A 9 -19.87 -29.66 19.78
C TYR A 9 -19.40 -28.37 20.46
N LEU A 10 -18.20 -28.36 21.01
CA LEU A 10 -17.64 -27.18 21.67
C LEU A 10 -17.41 -26.04 20.64
N ARG A 11 -16.99 -26.34 19.38
CA ARG A 11 -16.91 -25.31 18.34
C ARG A 11 -18.26 -24.72 17.99
N GLU A 12 -19.30 -25.55 17.86
CA GLU A 12 -20.68 -25.10 17.64
C GLU A 12 -21.18 -24.26 18.81
N TYR A 13 -20.91 -24.68 20.05
CA TYR A 13 -21.21 -23.94 21.26
C TYR A 13 -20.52 -22.57 21.30
N ILE A 14 -19.25 -22.51 20.93
CA ILE A 14 -18.48 -21.27 20.80
C ILE A 14 -19.09 -20.30 19.76
N VAL A 15 -19.50 -20.82 18.60
CA VAL A 15 -20.16 -20.02 17.56
C VAL A 15 -21.49 -19.46 18.05
N LEU A 16 -22.26 -20.25 18.79
CA LEU A 16 -23.58 -19.84 19.29
C LEU A 16 -23.47 -18.71 20.34
N HIS A 17 -22.41 -18.72 21.16
CA HIS A 17 -22.16 -17.74 22.22
C HIS A 17 -21.05 -16.73 21.87
N ALA A 18 -20.70 -16.59 20.58
CA ALA A 18 -19.59 -15.76 20.13
C ALA A 18 -19.70 -14.27 20.53
N ASN A 19 -20.91 -13.78 20.74
CA ASN A 19 -21.21 -12.40 21.14
C ASN A 19 -21.24 -12.19 22.67
N GLU A 20 -20.99 -13.24 23.46
CA GLU A 20 -21.01 -13.18 24.91
C GLU A 20 -19.57 -13.29 25.45
N PRO A 21 -18.85 -12.18 25.65
CA PRO A 21 -17.47 -12.24 26.14
C PRO A 21 -17.40 -12.87 27.52
N LEU A 22 -16.44 -13.76 27.70
CA LEU A 22 -16.24 -14.55 28.93
C LEU A 22 -17.37 -15.53 29.26
N HIS A 23 -18.19 -15.92 28.28
CA HIS A 23 -19.18 -16.98 28.51
C HIS A 23 -18.52 -18.27 28.96
N PRO A 24 -18.97 -18.88 30.08
CA PRO A 24 -18.38 -20.12 30.58
C PRO A 24 -18.73 -21.29 29.67
N LEU A 25 -17.75 -22.14 29.38
CA LEU A 25 -18.03 -23.41 28.70
C LEU A 25 -18.70 -24.41 29.68
N PRO A 26 -19.42 -25.40 29.13
CA PRO A 26 -19.87 -26.55 29.92
C PRO A 26 -18.69 -27.18 30.68
N THR A 27 -18.94 -27.60 31.91
CA THR A 27 -17.88 -28.18 32.74
C THR A 27 -17.37 -29.51 32.18
N GLU A 28 -16.18 -29.96 32.64
CA GLU A 28 -15.66 -31.27 32.25
C GLU A 28 -16.66 -32.38 32.60
N GLN A 29 -17.43 -32.24 33.70
CA GLN A 29 -18.45 -33.20 34.11
C GLN A 29 -19.65 -33.20 33.16
N ASP A 30 -20.19 -32.01 32.81
CA ASP A 30 -21.32 -31.90 31.88
C ASP A 30 -21.00 -32.54 30.52
N LEU A 31 -19.76 -32.38 30.06
CA LEU A 31 -19.30 -32.98 28.80
C LEU A 31 -19.12 -34.48 28.89
N GLN A 32 -18.63 -35.00 30.04
CA GLN A 32 -18.57 -36.44 30.28
C GLN A 32 -19.94 -37.06 30.27
N ASP A 33 -20.89 -36.47 30.99
CA ASP A 33 -22.25 -36.98 31.14
C ASP A 33 -23.01 -36.93 29.79
N ARG A 34 -22.85 -35.81 29.06
CA ARG A 34 -23.52 -35.62 27.73
C ARG A 34 -23.03 -36.61 26.66
N PHE A 35 -21.72 -36.88 26.63
CA PHE A 35 -21.12 -37.68 25.56
C PHE A 35 -20.77 -39.11 25.98
N GLY A 36 -20.97 -39.48 27.22
CA GLY A 36 -20.61 -40.81 27.76
C GLY A 36 -19.13 -41.13 27.54
N VAL A 37 -18.24 -40.15 27.82
CA VAL A 37 -16.80 -40.29 27.58
C VAL A 37 -15.97 -40.05 28.86
N SER A 38 -14.74 -40.55 28.84
CA SER A 38 -13.83 -40.34 29.97
C SER A 38 -13.37 -38.89 30.06
N ARG A 39 -13.00 -38.47 31.28
CA ARG A 39 -12.38 -37.17 31.55
C ARG A 39 -11.19 -36.87 30.67
N GLN A 40 -10.40 -37.87 30.36
CA GLN A 40 -9.21 -37.75 29.48
C GLN A 40 -9.60 -37.42 28.04
N THR A 41 -10.73 -37.98 27.55
CA THR A 41 -11.27 -37.67 26.22
C THR A 41 -11.75 -36.23 26.14
N VAL A 42 -12.44 -35.74 27.19
CA VAL A 42 -12.89 -34.34 27.30
C VAL A 42 -11.67 -33.39 27.32
N ARG A 43 -10.67 -33.68 28.15
CA ARG A 43 -9.45 -32.86 28.26
C ARG A 43 -8.67 -32.79 26.93
N LYS A 44 -8.63 -33.89 26.16
CA LYS A 44 -8.02 -33.88 24.83
C LYS A 44 -8.77 -32.96 23.87
N ALA A 45 -10.10 -32.95 23.89
CA ALA A 45 -10.90 -32.04 23.10
C ALA A 45 -10.67 -30.56 23.50
N ILE A 46 -10.63 -30.30 24.81
CA ILE A 46 -10.36 -28.96 25.36
C ILE A 46 -8.94 -28.48 25.02
N SER A 47 -7.92 -29.36 25.05
CA SER A 47 -6.54 -29.03 24.68
C SER A 47 -6.46 -28.55 23.25
N ILE A 48 -7.13 -29.25 22.32
CA ILE A 48 -7.19 -28.86 20.90
C ILE A 48 -7.78 -27.45 20.73
N LEU A 49 -8.91 -27.17 21.38
CA LEU A 49 -9.56 -25.86 21.33
C LEU A 49 -8.73 -24.75 21.98
N LYS A 50 -7.92 -25.12 23.00
CA LYS A 50 -6.98 -24.21 23.63
C LYS A 50 -5.77 -23.90 22.75
N GLU A 51 -5.25 -24.91 22.04
CA GLU A 51 -4.19 -24.77 21.02
C GLU A 51 -4.69 -23.96 19.82
N GLU A 52 -5.96 -24.10 19.44
CA GLU A 52 -6.65 -23.29 18.44
C GLU A 52 -6.94 -21.85 18.91
N GLY A 53 -6.66 -21.51 20.18
CA GLY A 53 -6.90 -20.18 20.74
C GLY A 53 -8.38 -19.83 21.01
N LEU A 54 -9.28 -20.80 20.87
CA LEU A 54 -10.73 -20.59 21.00
C LEU A 54 -11.20 -20.48 22.44
N ILE A 55 -10.45 -21.01 23.39
CA ILE A 55 -10.79 -21.02 24.82
C ILE A 55 -9.61 -20.70 25.71
N LYS A 56 -9.89 -20.12 26.89
CA LYS A 56 -8.91 -19.84 27.95
C LYS A 56 -9.31 -20.51 29.26
N SER A 57 -8.32 -20.94 30.05
CA SER A 57 -8.55 -21.44 31.40
C SER A 57 -8.40 -20.31 32.41
N ARG A 58 -9.30 -20.23 33.37
CA ARG A 58 -9.18 -19.35 34.54
C ARG A 58 -9.00 -20.22 35.77
N ARG A 59 -7.94 -19.98 36.52
CA ARG A 59 -7.59 -20.80 37.73
C ARG A 59 -8.75 -20.78 38.71
N GLY A 60 -9.30 -21.95 39.03
CA GLY A 60 -10.43 -22.12 39.98
C GLY A 60 -11.83 -21.85 39.38
N SER A 61 -11.99 -21.45 38.13
CA SER A 61 -13.30 -21.09 37.59
C SER A 61 -13.66 -21.79 36.26
N GLY A 62 -12.83 -22.74 35.78
CA GLY A 62 -13.13 -23.52 34.57
C GLY A 62 -12.59 -22.93 33.27
N TYR A 63 -13.27 -23.25 32.17
CA TYR A 63 -12.93 -22.79 30.82
C TYR A 63 -13.94 -21.75 30.36
N TYR A 64 -13.46 -20.74 29.68
CA TYR A 64 -14.25 -19.63 29.13
C TYR A 64 -13.94 -19.48 27.67
N LEU A 65 -14.87 -18.95 26.88
CA LEU A 65 -14.56 -18.51 25.57
C LEU A 65 -13.34 -17.60 25.67
N ALA A 66 -12.26 -17.93 24.99
CA ALA A 66 -11.29 -16.90 24.65
C ALA A 66 -12.15 -15.82 24.02
N LYS A 67 -12.07 -14.57 24.54
CA LYS A 67 -12.77 -13.42 23.95
C LYS A 67 -12.86 -13.71 22.45
N ALA A 68 -14.08 -13.86 21.91
CA ALA A 68 -14.25 -14.23 20.52
C ALA A 68 -13.21 -13.41 19.78
N ALA A 69 -12.38 -14.03 18.95
CA ALA A 69 -11.46 -13.24 18.14
C ALA A 69 -12.40 -12.23 17.53
N ASP A 70 -12.39 -11.01 18.09
CA ASP A 70 -13.37 -9.99 17.76
C ASP A 70 -13.46 -10.06 16.25
N SER A 71 -14.64 -10.18 15.66
CA SER A 71 -14.74 -10.22 14.18
C SER A 71 -13.98 -9.03 13.58
N SER A 72 -13.76 -8.00 14.36
CA SER A 72 -12.84 -6.90 14.15
C SER A 72 -11.36 -7.33 14.11
N SER A 73 -10.92 -8.32 14.89
CA SER A 73 -9.53 -8.81 14.85
C SER A 73 -9.19 -9.58 13.57
N MET A 74 -10.20 -10.05 12.84
CA MET A 74 -10.06 -10.67 11.53
C MET A 74 -10.20 -9.66 10.38
N GLN A 75 -10.45 -8.39 10.68
CA GLN A 75 -10.50 -7.32 9.69
C GLN A 75 -9.14 -6.63 9.59
N ILE A 76 -8.67 -6.42 8.36
CA ILE A 76 -7.48 -5.64 8.06
C ILE A 76 -7.92 -4.35 7.39
N ALA A 77 -7.61 -3.21 8.01
CA ALA A 77 -7.83 -1.92 7.39
C ALA A 77 -6.73 -1.67 6.33
N VAL A 78 -7.14 -1.45 5.10
CA VAL A 78 -6.25 -0.96 4.03
C VAL A 78 -6.60 0.49 3.76
N ILE A 79 -5.69 1.39 4.10
CA ILE A 79 -5.84 2.83 3.86
C ILE A 79 -4.99 3.17 2.64
N THR A 80 -5.61 3.71 1.61
CA THR A 80 -4.93 4.08 0.35
C THR A 80 -5.38 5.45 -0.13
N THR A 81 -4.59 6.07 -0.99
CA THR A 81 -4.96 7.37 -1.56
C THR A 81 -6.14 7.25 -2.52
N PHE A 82 -6.16 6.20 -3.37
CA PHE A 82 -7.25 5.92 -4.29
C PHE A 82 -7.63 4.44 -4.22
N MET A 83 -8.87 4.06 -4.57
CA MET A 83 -9.35 2.67 -4.57
C MET A 83 -9.57 2.11 -5.97
N ASP A 84 -10.24 2.88 -6.82
CA ASP A 84 -10.85 2.39 -8.06
C ASP A 84 -10.04 2.74 -9.30
N ASP A 85 -8.91 3.43 -9.14
CA ASP A 85 -8.16 4.01 -10.24
C ASP A 85 -6.71 3.53 -10.27
N TYR A 86 -6.12 3.59 -11.46
CA TYR A 86 -4.70 3.43 -11.74
C TYR A 86 -4.14 2.03 -11.38
N ILE A 87 -3.19 1.95 -10.44
CA ILE A 87 -2.57 0.68 -10.02
C ILE A 87 -3.24 0.04 -8.81
N PHE A 88 -4.07 0.80 -8.07
CA PHE A 88 -4.60 0.38 -6.78
C PHE A 88 -5.48 -0.88 -6.82
N PRO A 89 -6.39 -1.08 -7.81
CA PRO A 89 -7.17 -2.30 -7.86
C PRO A 89 -6.33 -3.58 -7.94
N ALA A 90 -5.19 -3.53 -8.64
CA ALA A 90 -4.27 -4.67 -8.71
C ALA A 90 -3.56 -4.91 -7.37
N VAL A 91 -3.08 -3.84 -6.73
CA VAL A 91 -2.39 -3.91 -5.42
C VAL A 91 -3.32 -4.44 -4.34
N LEU A 92 -4.58 -3.96 -4.29
CA LEU A 92 -5.59 -4.43 -3.34
C LEU A 92 -5.92 -5.91 -3.54
N ARG A 93 -6.09 -6.35 -4.79
CA ARG A 93 -6.30 -7.76 -5.13
C ARG A 93 -5.12 -8.64 -4.69
N ASP A 94 -3.87 -8.15 -4.85
CA ASP A 94 -2.68 -8.88 -4.43
C ASP A 94 -2.60 -9.00 -2.91
N MET A 95 -3.02 -7.96 -2.16
CA MET A 95 -3.17 -8.03 -0.70
C MET A 95 -4.23 -9.06 -0.29
N ASP A 96 -5.39 -9.04 -0.96
CA ASP A 96 -6.49 -9.98 -0.68
C ASP A 96 -6.08 -11.42 -0.94
N ASN A 97 -5.36 -11.70 -2.03
CA ASN A 97 -4.83 -13.02 -2.36
C ASN A 97 -3.90 -13.61 -1.27
N VAL A 98 -3.29 -12.76 -0.45
CA VAL A 98 -2.45 -13.18 0.69
C VAL A 98 -3.26 -13.27 1.97
N LEU A 99 -4.15 -12.33 2.24
CA LEU A 99 -4.84 -12.19 3.52
C LEU A 99 -6.08 -13.08 3.64
N SER A 100 -6.91 -13.18 2.59
CA SER A 100 -8.14 -13.98 2.60
C SER A 100 -7.92 -15.47 2.86
N PRO A 101 -6.90 -16.15 2.27
CA PRO A 101 -6.61 -17.56 2.60
C PRO A 101 -6.15 -17.76 4.05
N ASN A 102 -5.71 -16.70 4.72
CA ASN A 102 -5.33 -16.70 6.14
C ASN A 102 -6.49 -16.28 7.06
N GLY A 103 -7.71 -16.18 6.54
CA GLY A 103 -8.93 -15.88 7.30
C GLY A 103 -9.19 -14.39 7.54
N TYR A 104 -8.37 -13.48 7.01
CA TYR A 104 -8.54 -12.04 7.17
C TYR A 104 -9.41 -11.46 6.04
N LYS A 105 -10.20 -10.43 6.38
CA LYS A 105 -11.03 -9.67 5.43
C LYS A 105 -10.50 -8.25 5.30
N LEU A 106 -10.41 -7.74 4.09
CA LEU A 106 -9.99 -6.38 3.84
C LEU A 106 -11.16 -5.41 4.02
N GLN A 107 -10.90 -4.33 4.74
CA GLN A 107 -11.74 -3.14 4.81
C GLN A 107 -10.95 -1.98 4.23
N VAL A 108 -11.35 -1.53 3.04
CA VAL A 108 -10.60 -0.52 2.27
C VAL A 108 -11.15 0.87 2.53
N TYR A 109 -10.26 1.82 2.77
CA TYR A 109 -10.53 3.23 2.96
C TYR A 109 -9.75 4.05 1.96
N SER A 110 -10.37 5.11 1.42
CA SER A 110 -9.69 6.08 0.55
C SER A 110 -9.53 7.41 1.26
N THR A 111 -8.31 7.96 1.22
CA THR A 111 -8.02 9.29 1.76
C THR A 111 -8.12 10.40 0.72
N LEU A 112 -8.11 10.06 -0.57
CA LEU A 112 -7.93 11.01 -1.67
C LEU A 112 -6.71 11.92 -1.45
N ASN A 113 -5.67 11.35 -0.84
CA ASN A 113 -4.44 12.02 -0.41
C ASN A 113 -4.66 13.24 0.52
N ARG A 114 -5.74 13.21 1.34
CA ARG A 114 -6.06 14.27 2.31
C ARG A 114 -5.72 13.84 3.73
N VAL A 115 -4.88 14.62 4.39
CA VAL A 115 -4.44 14.40 5.79
C VAL A 115 -5.61 14.39 6.77
N SER A 116 -6.66 15.19 6.52
CA SER A 116 -7.88 15.21 7.34
C SER A 116 -8.67 13.88 7.22
N ALA A 117 -8.82 13.37 6.01
CA ALA A 117 -9.50 12.09 5.78
C ALA A 117 -8.73 10.92 6.41
N GLU A 118 -7.40 10.92 6.28
CA GLU A 118 -6.54 9.96 6.99
C GLU A 118 -6.78 10.02 8.51
N ARG A 119 -6.84 11.23 9.09
CA ARG A 119 -7.10 11.42 10.52
C ARG A 119 -8.44 10.83 10.95
N GLU A 120 -9.50 11.09 10.20
CA GLU A 120 -10.84 10.56 10.47
C GLU A 120 -10.86 9.04 10.45
N ILE A 121 -10.22 8.42 9.44
CA ILE A 121 -10.09 6.95 9.33
C ILE A 121 -9.33 6.38 10.54
N LEU A 122 -8.18 6.96 10.90
CA LEU A 122 -7.39 6.51 12.04
C LEU A 122 -8.15 6.65 13.38
N GLN A 123 -8.95 7.72 13.55
CA GLN A 123 -9.83 7.88 14.70
C GLN A 123 -10.96 6.84 14.73
N GLN A 124 -11.56 6.52 13.58
CA GLN A 124 -12.55 5.46 13.46
C GLN A 124 -11.96 4.11 13.84
N ILE A 125 -10.76 3.76 13.32
CA ILE A 125 -10.05 2.52 13.65
C ILE A 125 -9.70 2.47 15.15
N ARG A 126 -9.33 3.60 15.76
CA ARG A 126 -9.08 3.66 17.21
C ARG A 126 -10.32 3.37 18.04
N SER A 127 -11.49 3.82 17.59
CA SER A 127 -12.77 3.58 18.27
C SER A 127 -13.32 2.17 18.02
N HIS A 128 -13.04 1.60 16.86
CA HIS A 128 -13.43 0.26 16.43
C HIS A 128 -12.18 -0.49 15.92
N PRO A 129 -11.38 -1.05 16.84
CA PRO A 129 -10.10 -1.64 16.53
C PRO A 129 -10.21 -2.79 15.51
N VAL A 130 -9.24 -2.85 14.59
CA VAL A 130 -9.05 -3.90 13.59
C VAL A 130 -7.87 -4.80 13.95
N GLY A 131 -7.71 -5.93 13.28
CA GLY A 131 -6.59 -6.84 13.50
C GLY A 131 -5.24 -6.30 13.06
N GLY A 132 -5.23 -5.43 12.03
CA GLY A 132 -4.00 -4.82 11.52
C GLY A 132 -4.29 -3.75 10.47
N ILE A 133 -3.28 -2.98 10.12
CA ILE A 133 -3.39 -1.85 9.18
C ILE A 133 -2.30 -1.97 8.11
N ILE A 134 -2.70 -1.86 6.85
CA ILE A 134 -1.79 -1.59 5.71
C ILE A 134 -2.12 -0.20 5.21
N VAL A 135 -1.15 0.70 5.15
CA VAL A 135 -1.44 2.11 4.87
C VAL A 135 -0.47 2.73 3.88
N GLU A 136 -1.03 3.41 2.88
CA GLU A 136 -0.33 4.43 2.10
C GLU A 136 -0.57 5.77 2.78
N GLY A 137 0.50 6.39 3.24
CA GLY A 137 0.41 7.68 3.94
C GLY A 137 -0.03 8.81 3.00
N SER A 138 -0.81 9.75 3.53
CA SER A 138 -1.25 10.92 2.79
C SER A 138 -0.21 12.03 2.81
N LYS A 139 0.08 12.64 1.65
CA LYS A 139 1.03 13.76 1.51
C LYS A 139 2.37 13.49 2.20
N THR A 140 2.96 12.34 1.92
CA THR A 140 4.12 11.79 2.63
C THR A 140 5.41 12.61 2.50
N ALA A 141 5.47 13.57 1.56
CA ALA A 141 6.58 14.52 1.45
C ALA A 141 6.46 15.70 2.44
N LEU A 142 5.34 15.84 3.14
CA LEU A 142 5.06 16.94 4.06
C LEU A 142 4.97 16.43 5.50
N PRO A 143 5.24 17.28 6.51
CA PRO A 143 5.00 16.93 7.90
C PRO A 143 3.55 16.53 8.13
N ASN A 144 3.32 15.38 8.78
CA ASN A 144 1.98 14.87 9.03
C ASN A 144 1.59 15.00 10.50
N PRO A 145 0.50 15.71 10.82
CA PRO A 145 0.01 15.85 12.20
C PRO A 145 -0.64 14.57 12.77
N ASN A 146 -0.79 13.51 11.96
CA ASN A 146 -1.44 12.25 12.37
C ASN A 146 -0.46 11.23 12.98
N THR A 147 0.83 11.54 13.06
CA THR A 147 1.85 10.62 13.61
C THR A 147 1.51 10.15 15.03
N ASP A 148 0.86 11.01 15.82
CA ASP A 148 0.37 10.67 17.16
C ASP A 148 -0.68 9.55 17.17
N LEU A 149 -1.54 9.50 16.15
CA LEU A 149 -2.57 8.45 16.04
C LEU A 149 -1.97 7.10 15.64
N TYR A 150 -0.98 7.08 14.75
CA TYR A 150 -0.24 5.86 14.44
C TYR A 150 0.43 5.27 15.68
N GLN A 151 1.07 6.12 16.50
CA GLN A 151 1.67 5.66 17.75
C GLN A 151 0.62 5.10 18.71
N LYS A 152 -0.50 5.79 18.91
CA LYS A 152 -1.60 5.31 19.77
C LYS A 152 -2.17 3.98 19.31
N LEU A 153 -2.35 3.77 18.00
CA LEU A 153 -2.82 2.50 17.46
C LEU A 153 -1.81 1.36 17.73
N ARG A 154 -0.52 1.63 17.59
CA ARG A 154 0.53 0.66 17.94
C ARG A 154 0.55 0.34 19.45
N ASP A 155 0.38 1.34 20.30
CA ASP A 155 0.30 1.14 21.77
C ASP A 155 -0.93 0.30 22.15
N MET A 156 -1.98 0.30 21.32
CA MET A 156 -3.13 -0.63 21.44
C MET A 156 -2.81 -2.05 20.94
N GLY A 157 -1.61 -2.30 20.43
CA GLY A 157 -1.18 -3.60 19.91
C GLY A 157 -1.60 -3.87 18.46
N ILE A 158 -2.04 -2.87 17.70
CA ILE A 158 -2.43 -3.02 16.29
C ILE A 158 -1.17 -2.95 15.42
N PRO A 159 -0.80 -4.05 14.70
CA PRO A 159 0.33 -4.02 13.77
C PRO A 159 0.02 -3.15 12.55
N ILE A 160 1.03 -2.39 12.11
CA ILE A 160 0.93 -1.45 11.00
C ILE A 160 2.07 -1.71 10.02
N VAL A 161 1.77 -1.69 8.72
CA VAL A 161 2.73 -1.73 7.61
C VAL A 161 2.41 -0.61 6.64
N PHE A 162 3.41 0.21 6.31
CA PHE A 162 3.30 1.16 5.22
C PHE A 162 3.54 0.50 3.86
N PHE A 163 2.91 1.01 2.82
CA PHE A 163 3.22 0.66 1.44
C PHE A 163 3.25 1.92 0.56
N GLN A 164 4.00 1.88 -0.54
CA GLN A 164 4.23 3.01 -1.43
C GLN A 164 4.94 4.19 -0.75
N GLY A 165 4.22 4.97 0.04
CA GLY A 165 4.73 6.10 0.81
C GLY A 165 4.69 5.86 2.32
N HIS A 166 5.62 6.43 3.05
CA HIS A 166 5.71 6.38 4.50
C HIS A 166 6.19 7.73 5.05
N TYR A 167 6.02 7.94 6.35
CA TYR A 167 6.50 9.16 7.01
C TYR A 167 7.88 8.93 7.62
N PRO A 168 8.85 9.85 7.41
CA PRO A 168 10.19 9.76 8.02
C PRO A 168 10.15 9.61 9.54
N ASP A 169 9.24 10.31 10.22
CA ASP A 169 9.07 10.26 11.67
C ASP A 169 8.57 8.90 12.19
N LEU A 170 8.03 8.07 11.31
CA LEU A 170 7.54 6.72 11.59
C LEU A 170 8.41 5.63 10.94
N SER A 171 9.70 5.90 10.71
CA SER A 171 10.65 4.97 10.08
C SER A 171 10.84 3.64 10.82
N HIS A 172 10.44 3.57 12.09
CA HIS A 172 10.41 2.35 12.90
C HIS A 172 9.23 1.41 12.57
N ILE A 173 8.24 1.88 11.81
CA ILE A 173 7.16 1.05 11.27
C ILE A 173 7.61 0.45 9.94
N PRO A 174 7.45 -0.88 9.73
CA PRO A 174 7.84 -1.52 8.49
C PRO A 174 7.13 -0.91 7.28
N ALA A 175 7.88 -0.72 6.19
CA ALA A 175 7.36 -0.21 4.93
C ALA A 175 7.78 -1.08 3.75
N VAL A 176 6.94 -1.14 2.73
CA VAL A 176 7.26 -1.65 1.39
C VAL A 176 7.16 -0.48 0.43
N THR A 177 8.29 -0.02 -0.06
CA THR A 177 8.37 1.14 -0.96
C THR A 177 8.97 0.75 -2.29
N ASP A 178 8.82 1.61 -3.27
CA ASP A 178 9.60 1.54 -4.49
C ASP A 178 11.00 2.14 -4.26
N ASN A 179 12.00 1.65 -4.96
CA ASN A 179 13.31 2.30 -4.96
C ASN A 179 13.27 3.52 -5.89
N ASN A 180 12.55 4.57 -5.44
CA ASN A 180 12.26 5.75 -6.25
C ASN A 180 13.52 6.49 -6.71
N PHE A 181 14.50 6.66 -5.81
CA PHE A 181 15.77 7.31 -6.14
C PHE A 181 16.50 6.54 -7.25
N ALA A 182 16.64 5.22 -7.11
CA ALA A 182 17.26 4.39 -8.14
C ALA A 182 16.47 4.41 -9.46
N GLY A 183 15.13 4.50 -9.39
CA GLY A 183 14.27 4.63 -10.56
C GLY A 183 14.51 5.93 -11.31
N GLY A 184 14.54 7.07 -10.62
CA GLY A 184 14.85 8.37 -11.22
C GLY A 184 16.23 8.39 -11.86
N TYR A 185 17.22 7.82 -11.17
CA TYR A 185 18.56 7.65 -11.71
C TYR A 185 18.58 6.79 -12.98
N MET A 186 17.88 5.66 -12.98
CA MET A 186 17.81 4.73 -14.11
C MET A 186 17.18 5.37 -15.36
N LEU A 187 16.07 6.10 -15.22
CA LEU A 187 15.42 6.78 -16.34
C LEU A 187 16.29 7.89 -16.92
N ALA A 188 16.93 8.68 -16.08
CA ALA A 188 17.86 9.70 -16.54
C ALA A 188 19.07 9.10 -17.26
N LYS A 189 19.68 8.05 -16.73
CA LYS A 189 20.75 7.29 -17.37
C LYS A 189 20.34 6.74 -18.73
N TYR A 190 19.11 6.20 -18.83
CA TYR A 190 18.56 5.72 -20.09
C TYR A 190 18.47 6.85 -21.12
N LEU A 191 17.90 7.99 -20.77
CA LEU A 191 17.78 9.13 -21.69
C LEU A 191 19.15 9.69 -22.09
N ILE A 192 20.10 9.77 -21.16
CA ILE A 192 21.47 10.17 -21.44
C ILE A 192 22.15 9.21 -22.43
N SER A 193 21.93 7.91 -22.29
CA SER A 193 22.45 6.88 -23.20
C SER A 193 21.87 6.99 -24.62
N LYS A 194 20.67 7.62 -24.77
CA LYS A 194 20.05 7.96 -26.05
C LYS A 194 20.52 9.28 -26.64
N GLY A 195 21.43 9.98 -25.97
CA GLY A 195 22.02 11.23 -26.43
C GLY A 195 21.33 12.50 -25.93
N HIS A 196 20.33 12.39 -25.04
CA HIS A 196 19.69 13.57 -24.46
C HIS A 196 20.62 14.25 -23.46
N LYS A 197 20.89 15.53 -23.64
CA LYS A 197 21.75 16.36 -22.80
C LYS A 197 20.96 17.35 -21.91
N SER A 198 19.71 17.60 -22.27
CA SER A 198 18.81 18.47 -21.51
C SER A 198 17.54 17.69 -21.21
N ILE A 199 17.33 17.36 -19.95
CA ILE A 199 16.24 16.50 -19.47
C ILE A 199 15.45 17.28 -18.42
N GLY A 200 14.17 17.49 -18.68
CA GLY A 200 13.23 18.08 -17.75
C GLY A 200 12.46 17.03 -16.94
N GLY A 201 11.57 17.49 -16.08
CA GLY A 201 10.74 16.60 -15.27
C GLY A 201 9.38 17.18 -14.91
N VAL A 202 8.42 16.29 -14.68
CA VAL A 202 7.11 16.61 -14.09
C VAL A 202 6.91 15.70 -12.89
N PHE A 203 7.01 16.25 -11.67
CA PHE A 203 7.01 15.49 -10.43
C PHE A 203 5.94 15.96 -9.47
N LYS A 204 5.45 15.02 -8.64
CA LYS A 204 4.50 15.31 -7.58
C LYS A 204 5.24 15.81 -6.34
N SER A 205 4.80 16.93 -5.77
CA SER A 205 5.50 17.62 -4.68
C SER A 205 5.08 17.16 -3.29
N ASP A 206 3.88 16.64 -3.14
CA ASP A 206 3.32 16.29 -1.83
C ASP A 206 3.39 14.80 -1.48
N ASP A 207 3.94 13.94 -2.36
CA ASP A 207 4.27 12.55 -2.08
C ASP A 207 5.78 12.33 -2.13
N ILE A 208 6.33 11.57 -1.18
CA ILE A 208 7.77 11.35 -1.02
C ILE A 208 8.44 10.76 -2.29
N GLN A 209 7.69 9.98 -3.07
CA GLN A 209 8.17 9.43 -4.33
C GLN A 209 8.61 10.52 -5.32
N GLY A 210 7.94 11.68 -5.34
CA GLY A 210 8.28 12.76 -6.26
C GLY A 210 9.67 13.35 -6.01
N PRO A 211 9.97 13.88 -4.80
CA PRO A 211 11.32 14.32 -4.43
C PRO A 211 12.40 13.24 -4.61
N GLU A 212 12.10 11.97 -4.28
CA GLU A 212 13.05 10.88 -4.44
C GLU A 212 13.36 10.58 -5.92
N ARG A 213 12.34 10.50 -6.78
CA ARG A 213 12.49 10.31 -8.25
C ARG A 213 13.28 11.47 -8.88
N TYR A 214 12.95 12.70 -8.48
CA TYR A 214 13.69 13.89 -8.88
C TYR A 214 15.16 13.83 -8.41
N GLY A 215 15.41 13.48 -7.15
CA GLY A 215 16.76 13.34 -6.60
C GLY A 215 17.62 12.33 -7.37
N GLY A 216 17.02 11.20 -7.77
CA GLY A 216 17.66 10.21 -8.63
C GLY A 216 18.03 10.77 -10.01
N MET A 217 17.10 11.49 -10.66
CA MET A 217 17.36 12.17 -11.92
C MET A 217 18.53 13.15 -11.80
N MET A 218 18.50 14.02 -10.80
CA MET A 218 19.55 15.02 -10.57
C MET A 218 20.91 14.38 -10.35
N ASN A 219 20.96 13.27 -9.64
CA ASN A 219 22.22 12.54 -9.41
C ASN A 219 22.79 11.98 -10.73
N ALA A 220 21.96 11.38 -11.57
CA ALA A 220 22.40 10.85 -12.86
C ALA A 220 22.91 11.95 -13.80
N LEU A 221 22.25 13.10 -13.81
CA LEU A 221 22.67 14.28 -14.61
C LEU A 221 24.00 14.84 -14.11
N ARG A 222 24.17 15.01 -12.80
CA ARG A 222 25.43 15.42 -12.17
C ARG A 222 26.57 14.48 -12.54
N ASP A 223 26.35 13.15 -12.42
CA ASP A 223 27.38 12.15 -12.73
C ASP A 223 27.77 12.14 -14.21
N ALA A 224 26.87 12.64 -15.10
CA ALA A 224 27.15 12.83 -16.52
C ALA A 224 27.70 14.23 -16.86
N GLY A 225 27.92 15.11 -15.89
CA GLY A 225 28.37 16.49 -16.11
C GLY A 225 27.29 17.37 -16.78
N LEU A 226 26.03 17.00 -16.65
CA LEU A 226 24.89 17.75 -17.19
C LEU A 226 24.19 18.54 -16.08
N SER A 227 23.57 19.66 -16.45
CA SER A 227 22.74 20.48 -15.55
C SER A 227 21.28 20.48 -15.97
N VAL A 228 20.39 20.66 -14.98
CA VAL A 228 18.98 20.93 -15.24
C VAL A 228 18.69 22.36 -14.79
N PRO A 229 18.21 23.21 -15.69
CA PRO A 229 17.67 24.51 -15.29
C PRO A 229 16.43 24.32 -14.42
N ASP A 230 16.30 25.08 -13.34
CA ASP A 230 15.17 24.98 -12.40
C ASP A 230 13.81 25.08 -13.11
N HIS A 231 13.71 25.89 -14.15
CA HIS A 231 12.51 26.06 -14.94
C HIS A 231 12.14 24.84 -15.81
N ALA A 232 13.04 23.89 -16.03
CA ALA A 232 12.76 22.65 -16.78
C ALA A 232 12.03 21.60 -15.94
N VAL A 233 11.77 21.89 -14.66
CA VAL A 233 11.05 20.98 -13.75
C VAL A 233 9.70 21.59 -13.37
N CYS A 234 8.64 20.83 -13.59
CA CYS A 234 7.29 21.15 -13.15
C CYS A 234 6.95 20.33 -11.91
N TRP A 235 6.61 21.03 -10.84
CA TRP A 235 6.05 20.41 -9.63
C TRP A 235 4.55 20.59 -9.62
N TYR A 236 3.82 19.55 -9.24
CA TYR A 236 2.37 19.58 -9.03
C TYR A 236 2.01 18.85 -7.74
N ASP A 237 0.87 19.20 -7.16
CA ASP A 237 0.33 18.58 -5.96
C ASP A 237 -0.95 17.77 -6.24
N SER A 238 -1.51 17.18 -5.20
CA SER A 238 -2.74 16.37 -5.31
C SER A 238 -3.95 17.17 -5.79
N GLU A 239 -4.05 18.47 -5.47
CA GLU A 239 -5.16 19.31 -5.93
C GLU A 239 -5.04 19.61 -7.42
N GLN A 240 -3.82 19.86 -7.88
CA GLN A 240 -3.55 20.07 -9.31
C GLN A 240 -3.76 18.79 -10.11
N ARG A 241 -3.41 17.61 -9.53
CA ARG A 241 -3.76 16.32 -10.14
C ARG A 241 -5.28 16.16 -10.26
N ALA A 242 -6.05 16.46 -9.20
CA ALA A 242 -7.51 16.36 -9.25
C ALA A 242 -8.10 17.25 -10.35
N ARG A 243 -7.64 18.50 -10.47
CA ARG A 243 -8.06 19.39 -11.57
C ARG A 243 -7.77 18.79 -12.95
N LEU A 244 -6.56 18.25 -13.15
CA LEU A 244 -6.17 17.63 -14.42
C LEU A 244 -7.04 16.42 -14.78
N ILE A 245 -7.31 15.54 -13.82
CA ILE A 245 -7.97 14.26 -14.08
C ILE A 245 -9.50 14.38 -14.01
N GLU A 246 -10.02 15.02 -12.97
CA GLU A 246 -11.45 15.11 -12.70
C GLU A 246 -12.10 16.27 -13.47
N ASP A 247 -11.50 17.46 -13.42
CA ASP A 247 -12.01 18.68 -14.08
C ASP A 247 -11.53 18.79 -15.54
N LYS A 248 -10.60 17.92 -15.99
CA LYS A 248 -9.95 17.95 -17.31
C LYS A 248 -9.25 19.28 -17.60
N ASP A 249 -8.74 19.93 -16.57
CA ASP A 249 -7.98 21.18 -16.67
C ASP A 249 -6.51 20.88 -17.02
N GLU A 250 -6.21 20.91 -18.33
CA GLU A 250 -4.86 20.66 -18.88
C GLU A 250 -3.92 21.88 -18.75
N SER A 251 -4.37 22.98 -18.14
CA SER A 251 -3.64 24.28 -18.11
C SER A 251 -2.23 24.14 -17.52
N LEU A 252 -2.02 23.31 -16.51
CA LEU A 252 -0.72 23.06 -15.91
C LEU A 252 0.28 22.47 -16.91
N LEU A 253 -0.11 21.40 -17.61
CA LEU A 253 0.75 20.72 -18.58
C LEU A 253 0.95 21.55 -19.84
N ILE A 254 -0.10 22.22 -20.33
CA ILE A 254 -0.02 23.15 -21.47
C ILE A 254 0.98 24.28 -21.16
N ARG A 255 0.92 24.88 -19.97
CA ARG A 255 1.88 25.91 -19.57
C ARG A 255 3.30 25.36 -19.48
N PHE A 256 3.49 24.16 -18.91
CA PHE A 256 4.78 23.50 -18.88
C PHE A 256 5.34 23.29 -20.29
N ILE A 257 4.53 22.79 -21.24
CA ILE A 257 4.94 22.55 -22.62
C ILE A 257 5.36 23.84 -23.31
N LYS A 258 4.62 24.94 -23.12
CA LYS A 258 4.90 26.23 -23.77
C LYS A 258 6.12 26.95 -23.21
N GLU A 259 6.25 26.96 -21.89
CA GLU A 259 7.18 27.84 -21.19
C GLU A 259 8.49 27.14 -20.75
N ARG A 260 8.43 25.84 -20.45
CA ARG A 260 9.52 25.12 -19.81
C ARG A 260 10.12 24.00 -20.66
N LEU A 261 9.27 23.24 -21.33
CA LEU A 261 9.69 22.09 -22.12
C LEU A 261 10.65 22.44 -23.27
N PRO A 262 10.57 23.63 -23.94
CA PRO A 262 11.51 23.99 -25.02
C PRO A 262 12.99 24.01 -24.58
N ALA A 263 13.28 24.10 -23.28
CA ALA A 263 14.64 24.00 -22.75
C ALA A 263 15.16 22.56 -22.66
N SER A 264 14.33 21.55 -22.96
CA SER A 264 14.63 20.14 -22.80
C SER A 264 14.41 19.36 -24.09
N SER A 265 15.08 18.24 -24.25
CA SER A 265 14.85 17.27 -25.36
C SER A 265 14.14 16.01 -24.88
N ALA A 266 14.04 15.82 -23.55
CA ALA A 266 13.37 14.68 -22.93
C ALA A 266 12.77 15.08 -21.58
N VAL A 267 11.77 14.33 -21.13
CA VAL A 267 11.06 14.54 -19.86
C VAL A 267 10.89 13.24 -19.12
N ILE A 268 11.15 13.27 -17.82
CA ILE A 268 10.78 12.21 -16.88
C ILE A 268 9.49 12.63 -16.18
N CYS A 269 8.43 11.86 -16.34
CA CYS A 269 7.15 12.06 -15.67
C CYS A 269 7.08 11.26 -14.38
N TYR A 270 6.41 11.82 -13.38
CA TYR A 270 6.18 11.17 -12.09
C TYR A 270 5.57 9.76 -12.24
N ASN A 271 4.59 9.61 -13.14
CA ASN A 271 3.96 8.33 -13.43
C ASN A 271 3.37 8.30 -14.85
N ASP A 272 2.86 7.14 -15.27
CA ASP A 272 2.30 6.96 -16.61
C ASP A 272 1.02 7.77 -16.86
N GLU A 273 0.24 8.08 -15.82
CA GLU A 273 -0.95 8.92 -15.91
C GLU A 273 -0.57 10.32 -16.40
N ILE A 274 0.40 10.94 -15.75
CA ILE A 274 0.93 12.27 -16.13
C ILE A 274 1.61 12.22 -17.49
N ALA A 275 2.37 11.16 -17.78
CA ALA A 275 3.00 11.00 -19.09
C ALA A 275 1.98 10.87 -20.22
N TYR A 276 0.87 10.17 -19.98
CA TYR A 276 -0.23 10.04 -20.96
C TYR A 276 -0.84 11.40 -21.32
N HIS A 277 -1.18 12.21 -20.31
CA HIS A 277 -1.73 13.55 -20.52
C HIS A 277 -0.71 14.46 -21.21
N LEU A 278 0.54 14.46 -20.75
CA LEU A 278 1.61 15.25 -21.36
C LEU A 278 1.83 14.90 -22.83
N ILE A 279 1.84 13.62 -23.20
CA ILE A 279 2.01 13.18 -24.60
C ILE A 279 0.84 13.65 -25.46
N LYS A 280 -0.40 13.53 -24.98
CA LYS A 280 -1.58 14.02 -25.70
C LYS A 280 -1.50 15.52 -25.95
N ASP A 281 -1.11 16.29 -24.94
CA ASP A 281 -0.98 17.75 -25.06
C ASP A 281 0.14 18.15 -26.01
N ILE A 282 1.31 17.48 -25.96
CA ILE A 282 2.41 17.67 -26.91
C ILE A 282 1.92 17.43 -28.35
N GLN A 283 1.18 16.34 -28.58
CA GLN A 283 0.66 16.01 -29.91
C GLN A 283 -0.43 16.97 -30.37
N SER A 284 -1.32 17.44 -29.50
CA SER A 284 -2.34 18.44 -29.81
C SER A 284 -1.73 19.78 -30.29
N MET A 285 -0.51 20.08 -29.81
CA MET A 285 0.26 21.25 -30.21
C MET A 285 1.12 21.03 -31.49
N GLY A 286 0.90 19.91 -32.20
CA GLY A 286 1.59 19.60 -33.47
C GLY A 286 3.02 19.09 -33.30
N LYS A 287 3.45 18.78 -32.07
CA LYS A 287 4.78 18.21 -31.78
C LYS A 287 4.73 16.69 -31.75
N LYS A 288 5.87 16.04 -31.92
CA LYS A 288 6.00 14.60 -32.05
C LYS A 288 6.81 14.01 -30.90
N VAL A 289 6.28 12.93 -30.30
CA VAL A 289 6.98 12.08 -29.32
C VAL A 289 7.39 10.81 -30.05
N PRO A 290 8.64 10.35 -29.96
CA PRO A 290 9.77 10.92 -29.21
C PRO A 290 10.58 11.95 -30.01
N LYS A 291 10.24 12.27 -31.27
CA LYS A 291 11.10 13.02 -32.21
C LYS A 291 11.46 14.43 -31.70
N ASP A 292 10.47 15.19 -31.22
CA ASP A 292 10.68 16.54 -30.68
C ASP A 292 11.00 16.48 -29.17
N PHE A 293 10.32 15.59 -28.46
CA PHE A 293 10.51 15.36 -27.03
C PHE A 293 10.36 13.87 -26.71
N ALA A 294 11.37 13.26 -26.11
CA ALA A 294 11.24 11.93 -25.50
C ALA A 294 10.53 12.02 -24.16
N VAL A 295 9.66 11.07 -23.85
CA VAL A 295 8.91 11.00 -22.58
C VAL A 295 9.06 9.63 -21.96
N VAL A 296 9.49 9.57 -20.70
CA VAL A 296 9.61 8.34 -19.92
C VAL A 296 8.93 8.49 -18.56
N SER A 297 8.51 7.38 -17.96
CA SER A 297 7.72 7.44 -16.72
C SER A 297 7.91 6.22 -15.82
N PHE A 298 7.04 6.11 -14.82
CA PHE A 298 7.01 5.04 -13.82
C PHE A 298 5.67 4.31 -13.83
N ASP A 299 5.67 3.13 -13.23
CA ASP A 299 4.59 2.24 -12.83
C ASP A 299 4.19 1.19 -13.86
N ASN A 300 4.56 1.33 -15.16
CA ASN A 300 4.21 0.41 -16.24
C ASN A 300 2.72 0.02 -16.22
N SER A 301 1.88 0.99 -15.94
CA SER A 301 0.42 0.86 -15.83
C SER A 301 -0.25 0.61 -17.19
N TYR A 302 -1.58 0.48 -17.19
CA TYR A 302 -2.33 0.38 -18.45
C TYR A 302 -2.17 1.64 -19.33
N TYR A 303 -1.99 2.83 -18.75
CA TYR A 303 -1.75 4.07 -19.50
C TYR A 303 -0.53 3.97 -20.41
N SER A 304 0.53 3.28 -19.96
CA SER A 304 1.74 3.12 -20.76
C SER A 304 1.51 2.34 -22.06
N ARG A 305 0.46 1.54 -22.12
CA ARG A 305 0.11 0.71 -23.29
C ARG A 305 -0.95 1.34 -24.17
N ILE A 306 -1.96 2.02 -23.57
CA ILE A 306 -3.06 2.63 -24.33
C ILE A 306 -2.73 4.02 -24.89
N CYS A 307 -1.63 4.63 -24.43
CA CYS A 307 -1.18 5.91 -24.93
C CYS A 307 -0.98 5.86 -26.45
N PRO A 308 -1.35 6.89 -27.23
CA PRO A 308 -1.13 6.95 -28.67
C PRO A 308 0.34 6.69 -29.08
N VAL A 309 1.28 7.10 -28.23
CA VAL A 309 2.69 6.67 -28.28
C VAL A 309 2.97 5.83 -27.04
N PRO A 310 3.12 4.49 -27.16
CA PRO A 310 3.35 3.62 -26.01
C PRO A 310 4.55 4.09 -25.17
N ILE A 311 4.34 4.20 -23.86
CA ILE A 311 5.27 4.90 -22.96
C ILE A 311 6.37 3.96 -22.48
N THR A 312 7.63 4.36 -22.64
CA THR A 312 8.78 3.76 -21.96
C THR A 312 8.67 4.04 -20.48
N SER A 313 8.55 2.99 -19.66
CA SER A 313 8.20 3.13 -18.24
C SER A 313 8.96 2.14 -17.38
N LEU A 314 9.22 2.51 -16.13
CA LEU A 314 9.67 1.59 -15.10
C LEU A 314 8.49 0.82 -14.53
N GLY A 315 8.68 -0.46 -14.28
CA GLY A 315 7.65 -1.30 -13.68
C GLY A 315 8.24 -2.35 -12.74
N HIS A 316 7.36 -2.99 -11.99
CA HIS A 316 7.68 -4.14 -11.15
C HIS A 316 7.14 -5.43 -11.75
N LYS A 317 7.63 -6.54 -11.23
CA LYS A 317 6.93 -7.82 -11.42
C LYS A 317 5.53 -7.69 -10.79
N ALA A 318 4.50 -8.10 -11.51
CA ALA A 318 3.13 -8.06 -11.02
C ALA A 318 3.00 -8.74 -9.65
N GLY A 319 2.19 -8.19 -8.78
CA GLY A 319 1.92 -8.74 -7.46
C GLY A 319 2.95 -8.40 -6.37
N THR A 320 4.04 -7.70 -6.69
CA THR A 320 5.14 -7.54 -5.72
C THR A 320 4.76 -6.64 -4.54
N MET A 321 4.18 -5.45 -4.79
CA MET A 321 3.87 -4.46 -3.75
C MET A 321 2.82 -4.98 -2.77
N GLY A 322 1.64 -5.34 -3.25
CA GLY A 322 0.53 -5.81 -2.40
C GLY A 322 0.88 -7.09 -1.65
N THR A 323 1.50 -8.07 -2.34
CA THR A 323 1.92 -9.32 -1.72
C THR A 323 2.95 -9.12 -0.60
N GLN A 324 3.95 -8.25 -0.80
CA GLN A 324 4.95 -7.99 0.24
C GLN A 324 4.35 -7.25 1.44
N ALA A 325 3.51 -6.23 1.21
CA ALA A 325 2.86 -5.50 2.29
C ALA A 325 1.98 -6.42 3.15
N ALA A 326 1.14 -7.24 2.51
CA ALA A 326 0.30 -8.22 3.19
C ALA A 326 1.11 -9.30 3.92
N SER A 327 2.18 -9.82 3.33
CA SER A 327 3.05 -10.81 3.96
C SER A 327 3.75 -10.26 5.20
N LYS A 328 4.25 -9.01 5.16
CA LYS A 328 4.84 -8.35 6.33
C LYS A 328 3.82 -8.17 7.45
N LEU A 329 2.57 -7.79 7.11
CA LEU A 329 1.52 -7.70 8.12
C LEU A 329 1.22 -9.05 8.75
N LEU A 330 1.14 -10.13 7.95
CA LEU A 330 0.96 -11.50 8.47
C LEU A 330 2.10 -11.93 9.40
N ASP A 331 3.33 -11.57 9.10
CA ASP A 331 4.47 -11.87 9.98
C ASP A 331 4.31 -11.13 11.31
N LEU A 332 3.94 -9.86 11.32
CA LEU A 332 3.66 -9.09 12.53
C LEU A 332 2.49 -9.69 13.36
N LEU A 333 1.40 -10.08 12.69
CA LEU A 333 0.25 -10.73 13.31
C LEU A 333 0.61 -12.07 13.98
N ARG A 334 1.63 -12.74 13.47
CA ARG A 334 2.19 -14.00 14.03
C ARG A 334 3.28 -13.76 15.08
N GLY A 335 3.51 -12.51 15.50
CA GLY A 335 4.53 -12.15 16.47
C GLY A 335 5.96 -12.21 15.94
N LYS A 336 6.16 -12.22 14.60
CA LYS A 336 7.47 -12.16 13.96
C LYS A 336 7.86 -10.71 13.71
N GLU A 337 9.16 -10.47 13.54
CA GLU A 337 9.67 -9.19 13.08
C GLU A 337 9.43 -9.01 11.57
N ALA A 338 9.11 -7.79 11.17
CA ALA A 338 9.09 -7.38 9.78
C ALA A 338 10.01 -6.18 9.58
N ARG A 339 10.78 -6.18 8.49
CA ARG A 339 11.69 -5.08 8.13
C ARG A 339 11.21 -4.37 6.87
N SER A 340 11.51 -3.09 6.74
CA SER A 340 11.25 -2.34 5.52
C SER A 340 12.00 -2.93 4.32
N SER A 341 11.40 -2.82 3.13
CA SER A 341 12.01 -3.26 1.88
C SER A 341 11.68 -2.28 0.76
N ALA A 342 12.65 -2.07 -0.14
CA ALA A 342 12.46 -1.32 -1.37
C ALA A 342 12.40 -2.27 -2.57
N ILE A 343 11.40 -2.10 -3.42
CA ILE A 343 11.20 -2.92 -4.61
C ILE A 343 12.03 -2.32 -5.75
N PRO A 344 12.89 -3.12 -6.40
CA PRO A 344 13.66 -2.65 -7.55
C PRO A 344 12.80 -2.49 -8.79
N TRP A 345 13.18 -1.53 -9.63
CA TRP A 345 12.54 -1.24 -10.90
C TRP A 345 13.13 -2.06 -12.06
N ASN A 346 12.29 -2.34 -13.04
CA ASN A 346 12.66 -2.89 -14.35
C ASN A 346 12.25 -1.90 -15.44
N LEU A 347 13.16 -1.57 -16.34
CA LEU A 347 12.87 -0.69 -17.48
C LEU A 347 12.15 -1.47 -18.59
N VAL A 348 10.98 -0.97 -18.99
CA VAL A 348 10.20 -1.49 -20.11
C VAL A 348 10.25 -0.45 -21.24
N ILE A 349 11.10 -0.71 -22.22
CA ILE A 349 11.32 0.19 -23.35
C ILE A 349 10.16 0.07 -24.34
N ARG A 350 9.62 1.23 -24.77
CA ARG A 350 8.59 1.37 -25.81
C ARG A 350 8.91 2.53 -26.74
N ALA A 351 7.89 3.13 -27.35
CA ALA A 351 8.07 4.09 -28.44
C ALA A 351 8.30 5.55 -27.99
N SER A 352 8.05 5.90 -26.73
CA SER A 352 8.05 7.31 -26.29
C SER A 352 9.42 7.85 -25.87
N GLY A 353 10.42 6.95 -25.65
CA GLY A 353 11.74 7.37 -25.15
C GLY A 353 12.88 6.51 -25.65
#